data_0712f4b4f56339c11e0d19ae032226aa
#
_entry.id   0712f4b4f56339c11e0d19ae032226aa
#
_cell.length_a   1.000
_cell.length_b   1.000
_cell.length_c   1.000
_cell.angle_alpha   90.00
_cell.angle_beta   90.00
_cell.angle_gamma   90.00
#
_symmetry.space_group_name_H-M   'P 1'
#
loop_
_entity.id
_entity.type
_entity.pdbx_description
1 polymer ?
#
loop_
_entity_poly.entity_id
_entity_poly.type
_entity_poly.pdbx_seq_one_letter_code
_entity_poly.pdbx_strand_id
1 'polypeptide(L)'
;MSEKVFKIYTLSGAKQSGKNTVADRLSNFHGFAQIAFADYLKELCLGILSKIDCEVSKKHFEDGQLKESFIYDIYGKQMLFNNRGKKEIPMTYRQFLQIVGTECFRDLVHDEMWILPVKKFIRETYTSNKFNGVVITDARFPNEVESLKAFFQQFYPTDRYEFMSINIVRPNLPKTDLHASETSMRGF
;
A
#
# COMPACT_ATOMS: atom_id res chain seq x y z
N MET A 1 36.25 7.72 1.98
CA MET A 1 34.84 8.09 2.27
C MET A 1 34.10 6.80 2.44
N SER A 2 33.45 6.55 3.58
CA SER A 2 32.60 5.37 3.75
C SER A 2 31.44 5.50 2.75
N GLU A 3 31.29 4.51 1.86
CA GLU A 3 30.18 4.51 0.93
C GLU A 3 28.87 4.42 1.71
N LYS A 4 27.93 5.27 1.35
CA LYS A 4 26.63 5.39 2.01
C LYS A 4 25.80 4.13 1.75
N VAL A 5 25.43 3.43 2.82
CA VAL A 5 24.52 2.28 2.75
C VAL A 5 23.10 2.78 2.55
N PHE A 6 22.43 2.34 1.49
CA PHE A 6 21.03 2.68 1.20
C PHE A 6 20.08 1.82 2.05
N LYS A 7 19.10 2.43 2.70
CA LYS A 7 18.22 1.76 3.65
C LYS A 7 16.83 1.52 3.08
N ILE A 8 16.30 0.31 3.26
CA ILE A 8 14.97 -0.08 2.79
C ILE A 8 14.20 -0.61 3.98
N TYR A 9 13.19 0.14 4.41
CA TYR A 9 12.37 -0.23 5.55
C TYR A 9 10.93 -0.50 5.12
N THR A 10 10.41 -1.68 5.49
CA THR A 10 9.00 -2.01 5.33
C THR A 10 8.30 -1.91 6.68
N LEU A 11 7.19 -1.17 6.74
CA LEU A 11 6.39 -1.02 7.95
C LEU A 11 5.12 -1.85 7.85
N SER A 12 4.92 -2.71 8.83
CA SER A 12 3.69 -3.48 9.04
C SER A 12 3.02 -3.11 10.38
N GLY A 13 1.82 -3.59 10.63
CA GLY A 13 1.08 -3.36 11.88
C GLY A 13 -0.38 -2.97 11.65
N ALA A 14 -1.18 -3.03 12.70
CA ALA A 14 -2.62 -2.76 12.67
C ALA A 14 -2.96 -1.35 12.15
N LYS A 15 -4.21 -1.17 11.70
CA LYS A 15 -4.76 0.16 11.38
C LYS A 15 -4.57 1.08 12.59
N GLN A 16 -4.15 2.33 12.38
CA GLN A 16 -3.88 3.33 13.43
C GLN A 16 -2.73 2.97 14.40
N SER A 17 -1.87 2.02 14.09
CA SER A 17 -0.70 1.70 14.93
C SER A 17 0.39 2.77 14.93
N GLY A 18 0.36 3.74 14.00
CA GLY A 18 1.36 4.81 13.90
C GLY A 18 2.39 4.63 12.78
N LYS A 19 2.15 3.70 11.83
CA LYS A 19 3.06 3.48 10.67
C LYS A 19 3.39 4.78 9.93
N ASN A 20 2.36 5.57 9.59
CA ASN A 20 2.56 6.83 8.87
C ASN A 20 3.39 7.84 9.70
N THR A 21 3.14 7.94 11.01
CA THR A 21 3.92 8.80 11.90
C THR A 21 5.41 8.44 11.90
N VAL A 22 5.72 7.14 11.90
CA VAL A 22 7.11 6.65 11.81
C VAL A 22 7.70 6.98 10.43
N ALA A 23 6.95 6.73 9.36
CA ALA A 23 7.37 7.03 8.00
C ALA A 23 7.61 8.53 7.78
N ASP A 24 6.71 9.38 8.24
CA ASP A 24 6.84 10.84 8.17
C ASP A 24 8.10 11.32 8.91
N ARG A 25 8.40 10.72 10.07
CA ARG A 25 9.62 11.05 10.80
C ARG A 25 10.88 10.63 10.05
N LEU A 26 10.90 9.43 9.46
CA LEU A 26 12.01 8.97 8.61
C LEU A 26 12.21 9.88 7.39
N SER A 27 11.12 10.30 6.78
CA SER A 27 11.14 11.19 5.62
C SER A 27 11.65 12.58 5.97
N ASN A 28 11.07 13.21 6.98
CA ASN A 28 11.34 14.61 7.33
C ASN A 28 12.70 14.82 7.99
N PHE A 29 13.21 13.85 8.76
CA PHE A 29 14.43 14.03 9.57
C PHE A 29 15.60 13.13 9.16
N HIS A 30 15.34 12.08 8.39
CA HIS A 30 16.37 11.11 8.02
C HIS A 30 16.56 10.94 6.51
N GLY A 31 15.88 11.75 5.69
CA GLY A 31 16.05 11.79 4.24
C GLY A 31 15.58 10.51 3.53
N PHE A 32 14.52 9.87 4.02
CA PHE A 32 13.89 8.74 3.33
C PHE A 32 12.85 9.21 2.32
N ALA A 33 12.78 8.55 1.18
CA ALA A 33 11.61 8.61 0.31
C ALA A 33 10.52 7.67 0.87
N GLN A 34 9.26 8.08 0.74
CA GLN A 34 8.13 7.32 1.26
C GLN A 34 7.24 6.83 0.12
N ILE A 35 6.76 5.58 0.23
CA ILE A 35 5.82 4.97 -0.72
C ILE A 35 4.95 3.93 0.01
N ALA A 36 3.78 3.65 -0.56
CA ALA A 36 2.92 2.53 -0.16
C ALA A 36 2.64 1.62 -1.37
N PHE A 37 2.47 0.31 -1.16
CA PHE A 37 2.01 -0.61 -2.20
C PHE A 37 0.65 -0.19 -2.75
N ALA A 38 -0.22 0.33 -1.88
CA ALA A 38 -1.55 0.79 -2.25
C ALA A 38 -1.56 2.12 -3.03
N ASP A 39 -0.47 2.86 -3.19
CA ASP A 39 -0.50 4.16 -3.86
C ASP A 39 -0.87 4.03 -5.33
N TYR A 40 -0.25 3.09 -6.05
CA TYR A 40 -0.56 2.82 -7.46
C TYR A 40 -1.98 2.25 -7.65
N LEU A 41 -2.45 1.42 -6.69
CA LEU A 41 -3.84 0.95 -6.68
C LEU A 41 -4.81 2.12 -6.54
N LYS A 42 -4.55 3.06 -5.63
CA LYS A 42 -5.39 4.26 -5.45
C LYS A 42 -5.41 5.14 -6.69
N GLU A 43 -4.26 5.33 -7.34
CA GLU A 43 -4.15 6.08 -8.60
C GLU A 43 -4.97 5.42 -9.71
N LEU A 44 -4.88 4.10 -9.87
CA LEU A 44 -5.69 3.35 -10.84
C LEU A 44 -7.18 3.49 -10.54
N CYS A 45 -7.59 3.27 -9.30
CA CYS A 45 -8.99 3.37 -8.88
C CYS A 45 -9.53 4.79 -9.07
N LEU A 46 -8.74 5.82 -8.74
CA LEU A 46 -9.11 7.21 -8.99
C LEU A 46 -9.28 7.47 -10.50
N GLY A 47 -8.37 6.95 -11.32
CA GLY A 47 -8.45 7.06 -12.77
C GLY A 47 -9.70 6.42 -13.36
N ILE A 48 -10.12 5.26 -12.86
CA ILE A 48 -11.36 4.60 -13.29
C ILE A 48 -12.59 5.40 -12.82
N LEU A 49 -12.68 5.67 -11.52
CA LEU A 49 -13.87 6.29 -10.93
C LEU A 49 -14.06 7.74 -11.39
N SER A 50 -13.00 8.49 -11.66
CA SER A 50 -13.11 9.83 -12.23
C SER A 50 -13.77 9.89 -13.61
N LYS A 51 -14.00 8.75 -14.27
CA LYS A 51 -14.72 8.66 -15.54
C LYS A 51 -16.20 8.33 -15.37
N ILE A 52 -16.61 7.86 -14.21
CA ILE A 52 -17.99 7.44 -13.92
C ILE A 52 -18.59 8.16 -12.71
N ASP A 53 -17.77 8.75 -11.85
CA ASP A 53 -18.16 9.50 -10.64
C ASP A 53 -17.49 10.88 -10.68
N CYS A 54 -18.29 11.94 -10.82
CA CYS A 54 -17.79 13.31 -10.93
C CYS A 54 -17.28 13.89 -9.60
N GLU A 55 -17.56 13.27 -8.45
CA GLU A 55 -17.17 13.77 -7.13
C GLU A 55 -15.96 13.05 -6.52
N VAL A 56 -15.45 11.99 -7.17
CA VAL A 56 -14.31 11.23 -6.64
C VAL A 56 -13.04 12.07 -6.56
N SER A 57 -12.34 11.96 -5.45
CA SER A 57 -11.02 12.58 -5.22
C SER A 57 -10.11 11.63 -4.46
N LYS A 58 -8.82 11.94 -4.44
CA LYS A 58 -7.83 11.16 -3.68
C LYS A 58 -8.20 10.97 -2.20
N LYS A 59 -8.89 11.95 -1.61
CA LYS A 59 -9.35 11.88 -0.21
C LYS A 59 -10.27 10.68 0.06
N HIS A 60 -11.10 10.26 -0.91
CA HIS A 60 -11.97 9.09 -0.77
C HIS A 60 -11.19 7.78 -0.59
N PHE A 61 -9.92 7.76 -0.96
CA PHE A 61 -9.04 6.61 -0.78
C PHE A 61 -8.04 6.74 0.39
N GLU A 62 -7.98 7.90 1.04
CA GLU A 62 -7.03 8.19 2.13
C GLU A 62 -7.73 8.37 3.47
N ASP A 63 -8.84 9.11 3.49
CA ASP A 63 -9.60 9.37 4.71
C ASP A 63 -10.36 8.13 5.20
N GLY A 64 -10.32 7.91 6.51
CA GLY A 64 -10.90 6.72 7.14
C GLY A 64 -12.42 6.67 7.06
N GLN A 65 -13.10 7.83 7.08
CA GLN A 65 -14.57 7.94 7.01
C GLN A 65 -15.04 7.95 5.56
N LEU A 66 -14.37 8.72 4.70
CA LEU A 66 -14.73 8.81 3.27
C LEU A 66 -14.58 7.46 2.55
N LYS A 67 -13.66 6.60 2.95
CA LYS A 67 -13.56 5.22 2.43
C LYS A 67 -14.81 4.39 2.63
N GLU A 68 -15.58 4.66 3.66
CA GLU A 68 -16.82 3.94 3.96
C GLU A 68 -18.04 4.55 3.26
N SER A 69 -17.88 5.69 2.59
CA SER A 69 -18.97 6.28 1.80
C SER A 69 -19.21 5.47 0.52
N PHE A 70 -20.44 5.55 0.02
CA PHE A 70 -20.85 4.86 -1.19
C PHE A 70 -20.43 5.61 -2.44
N ILE A 71 -20.21 4.86 -3.51
CA ILE A 71 -19.87 5.39 -4.83
C ILE A 71 -21.19 5.63 -5.61
N TYR A 72 -21.28 6.80 -6.26
CA TYR A 72 -22.40 7.18 -7.11
C TYR A 72 -21.88 7.49 -8.52
N ASP A 73 -22.66 7.15 -9.53
CA ASP A 73 -22.38 7.53 -10.92
C ASP A 73 -22.74 9.01 -11.19
N ILE A 74 -22.44 9.48 -12.39
CA ILE A 74 -22.72 10.86 -12.82
C ILE A 74 -24.21 11.25 -12.80
N TYR A 75 -25.11 10.28 -12.68
CA TYR A 75 -26.55 10.49 -12.58
C TYR A 75 -27.05 10.44 -11.13
N GLY A 76 -26.14 10.32 -10.17
CA GLY A 76 -26.46 10.17 -8.73
C GLY A 76 -27.01 8.78 -8.37
N LYS A 77 -26.90 7.80 -9.27
CA LYS A 77 -27.30 6.42 -8.98
C LYS A 77 -26.18 5.70 -8.24
N GLN A 78 -26.53 5.04 -7.16
CA GLN A 78 -25.59 4.29 -6.33
C GLN A 78 -25.01 3.11 -7.12
N MET A 79 -23.67 2.98 -7.13
CA MET A 79 -22.99 1.84 -7.72
C MET A 79 -23.22 0.59 -6.87
N LEU A 80 -23.62 -0.49 -7.51
CA LEU A 80 -23.87 -1.76 -6.86
C LEU A 80 -22.78 -2.77 -7.21
N PHE A 81 -22.38 -3.56 -6.23
CA PHE A 81 -21.46 -4.68 -6.44
C PHE A 81 -22.19 -5.85 -7.09
N ASN A 82 -21.74 -6.24 -8.29
CA ASN A 82 -22.27 -7.41 -8.99
C ASN A 82 -21.67 -8.70 -8.41
N ASN A 83 -22.37 -9.31 -7.47
CA ASN A 83 -21.90 -10.50 -6.76
C ASN A 83 -22.35 -11.82 -7.45
N ARG A 84 -22.25 -11.89 -8.79
CA ARG A 84 -22.49 -13.12 -9.60
C ARG A 84 -23.73 -13.90 -9.16
N GLY A 85 -24.91 -13.24 -9.15
CA GLY A 85 -26.20 -13.87 -8.82
C GLY A 85 -26.59 -13.85 -7.34
N LYS A 86 -25.82 -13.19 -6.47
CA LYS A 86 -26.24 -12.86 -5.11
C LYS A 86 -26.88 -11.46 -5.09
N LYS A 87 -27.50 -11.11 -3.96
CA LYS A 87 -28.11 -9.80 -3.75
C LYS A 87 -27.09 -8.69 -4.02
N GLU A 88 -27.43 -7.76 -4.90
CA GLU A 88 -26.63 -6.56 -5.15
C GLU A 88 -26.55 -5.73 -3.86
N ILE A 89 -25.37 -5.27 -3.51
CA ILE A 89 -25.13 -4.42 -2.36
C ILE A 89 -24.44 -3.12 -2.79
N PRO A 90 -24.76 -1.99 -2.15
CA PRO A 90 -24.07 -0.73 -2.42
C PRO A 90 -22.57 -0.86 -2.21
N MET A 91 -21.78 -0.33 -3.16
CA MET A 91 -20.33 -0.38 -3.15
C MET A 91 -19.74 0.84 -2.47
N THR A 92 -18.88 0.63 -1.48
CA THR A 92 -18.07 1.70 -0.89
C THR A 92 -16.71 1.83 -1.60
N TYR A 93 -16.04 2.97 -1.43
CA TYR A 93 -14.67 3.16 -1.95
C TYR A 93 -13.69 2.12 -1.36
N ARG A 94 -13.87 1.72 -0.10
CA ARG A 94 -13.07 0.64 0.50
C ARG A 94 -13.26 -0.70 -0.20
N GLN A 95 -14.50 -1.09 -0.43
CA GLN A 95 -14.82 -2.34 -1.14
C GLN A 95 -14.28 -2.33 -2.56
N PHE A 96 -14.40 -1.20 -3.27
CA PHE A 96 -13.85 -1.05 -4.60
C PHE A 96 -12.32 -1.25 -4.61
N LEU A 97 -11.59 -0.61 -3.69
CA LEU A 97 -10.15 -0.84 -3.55
C LEU A 97 -9.79 -2.30 -3.25
N GLN A 98 -10.55 -2.98 -2.39
CA GLN A 98 -10.31 -4.38 -2.04
C GLN A 98 -10.53 -5.32 -3.23
N ILE A 99 -11.63 -5.14 -3.95
CA ILE A 99 -11.95 -5.94 -5.14
C ILE A 99 -10.91 -5.72 -6.23
N VAL A 100 -10.63 -4.48 -6.60
CA VAL A 100 -9.65 -4.17 -7.65
C VAL A 100 -8.26 -4.64 -7.22
N GLY A 101 -7.85 -4.33 -6.00
CA GLY A 101 -6.50 -4.61 -5.53
C GLY A 101 -6.21 -6.10 -5.31
N THR A 102 -7.15 -6.83 -4.74
CA THR A 102 -6.96 -8.25 -4.40
C THR A 102 -7.58 -9.13 -5.46
N GLU A 103 -8.91 -9.15 -5.57
CA GLU A 103 -9.62 -10.14 -6.40
C GLU A 103 -9.33 -9.98 -7.90
N CYS A 104 -9.29 -8.74 -8.42
CA CYS A 104 -9.07 -8.52 -9.85
C CYS A 104 -7.58 -8.62 -10.23
N PHE A 105 -6.71 -7.88 -9.55
CA PHE A 105 -5.33 -7.80 -10.00
C PHE A 105 -4.39 -8.81 -9.34
N ARG A 106 -4.41 -8.95 -8.02
CA ARG A 106 -3.50 -9.88 -7.34
C ARG A 106 -3.85 -11.33 -7.65
N ASP A 107 -5.13 -11.70 -7.54
CA ASP A 107 -5.54 -13.09 -7.65
C ASP A 107 -5.73 -13.56 -9.10
N LEU A 108 -6.17 -12.66 -10.02
CA LEU A 108 -6.50 -13.04 -11.41
C LEU A 108 -5.44 -12.62 -12.43
N VAL A 109 -4.63 -11.58 -12.17
CA VAL A 109 -3.64 -11.09 -13.13
C VAL A 109 -2.23 -11.48 -12.71
N HIS A 110 -1.75 -11.00 -11.58
CA HIS A 110 -0.40 -11.26 -11.09
C HIS A 110 -0.27 -10.90 -9.60
N ASP A 111 0.22 -11.81 -8.79
CA ASP A 111 0.39 -11.67 -7.34
C ASP A 111 1.35 -10.53 -6.93
N GLU A 112 2.32 -10.21 -7.79
CA GLU A 112 3.26 -9.10 -7.61
C GLU A 112 2.79 -7.77 -8.25
N MET A 113 1.56 -7.66 -8.75
CA MET A 113 1.10 -6.48 -9.50
C MET A 113 1.40 -5.15 -8.78
N TRP A 114 1.25 -5.11 -7.47
CA TRP A 114 1.51 -3.90 -6.67
C TRP A 114 2.95 -3.81 -6.15
N ILE A 115 3.71 -4.90 -6.22
CA ILE A 115 5.12 -4.96 -5.81
C ILE A 115 6.03 -4.40 -6.92
N LEU A 116 5.75 -4.71 -8.18
CA LEU A 116 6.56 -4.29 -9.31
C LEU A 116 6.76 -2.77 -9.42
N PRO A 117 5.71 -1.94 -9.29
CA PRO A 117 5.88 -0.48 -9.27
C PRO A 117 6.75 0.01 -8.09
N VAL A 118 6.63 -0.63 -6.92
CA VAL A 118 7.45 -0.30 -5.75
C VAL A 118 8.91 -0.66 -5.99
N LYS A 119 9.21 -1.83 -6.59
CA LYS A 119 10.58 -2.20 -7.02
C LYS A 119 11.17 -1.15 -7.95
N LYS A 120 10.38 -0.67 -8.93
CA LYS A 120 10.78 0.41 -9.85
C LYS A 120 11.09 1.69 -9.08
N PHE A 121 10.20 2.14 -8.21
CA PHE A 121 10.38 3.34 -7.40
C PHE A 121 11.64 3.27 -6.53
N ILE A 122 11.89 2.15 -5.86
CA ILE A 122 13.09 1.99 -5.03
C ILE A 122 14.35 2.05 -5.88
N ARG A 123 14.37 1.41 -7.05
CA ARG A 123 15.49 1.46 -7.98
C ARG A 123 15.79 2.89 -8.44
N GLU A 124 14.76 3.65 -8.83
CA GLU A 124 14.90 5.05 -9.25
C GLU A 124 15.39 5.93 -8.10
N THR A 125 14.89 5.70 -6.90
CA THR A 125 15.31 6.40 -5.68
C THR A 125 16.77 6.11 -5.35
N TYR A 126 17.20 4.84 -5.42
CA TYR A 126 18.57 4.41 -5.22
C TYR A 126 19.52 5.08 -6.22
N THR A 127 19.19 5.03 -7.52
CA THR A 127 20.02 5.61 -8.58
C THR A 127 20.07 7.14 -8.56
N SER A 128 19.03 7.80 -8.03
CA SER A 128 19.00 9.25 -7.89
C SER A 128 20.03 9.80 -6.90
N ASN A 129 20.46 8.97 -5.96
CA ASN A 129 21.38 9.31 -4.87
C ASN A 129 20.95 10.50 -3.98
N LYS A 130 19.65 10.89 -4.07
CA LYS A 130 19.09 12.03 -3.34
C LYS A 130 18.64 11.66 -1.92
N PHE A 131 18.29 10.39 -1.71
CA PHE A 131 17.73 9.90 -0.47
C PHE A 131 18.69 8.96 0.27
N ASN A 132 18.49 8.83 1.57
CA ASN A 132 19.23 7.88 2.41
C ASN A 132 18.64 6.46 2.34
N GLY A 133 17.39 6.36 1.90
CA GLY A 133 16.66 5.11 1.79
C GLY A 133 15.22 5.32 1.37
N VAL A 134 14.45 4.23 1.42
CA VAL A 134 13.01 4.20 1.16
C VAL A 134 12.30 3.56 2.35
N VAL A 135 11.16 4.13 2.75
CA VAL A 135 10.24 3.54 3.71
C VAL A 135 8.91 3.18 3.02
N ILE A 136 8.53 1.91 3.12
CA ILE A 136 7.26 1.37 2.59
C ILE A 136 6.28 1.26 3.75
N THR A 137 5.13 1.96 3.68
CA THR A 137 4.29 2.24 4.85
C THR A 137 3.18 1.23 5.09
N ASP A 138 2.92 0.30 4.17
CA ASP A 138 1.74 -0.56 4.20
C ASP A 138 2.03 -2.02 3.84
N ALA A 139 3.18 -2.56 4.23
CA ALA A 139 3.47 -3.98 4.06
C ALA A 139 2.41 -4.82 4.80
N ARG A 140 1.69 -5.66 4.05
CA ARG A 140 0.54 -6.42 4.54
C ARG A 140 0.64 -7.90 4.32
N PHE A 141 1.44 -8.32 3.36
CA PHE A 141 1.58 -9.72 2.98
C PHE A 141 3.06 -10.14 3.01
N PRO A 142 3.38 -11.34 3.48
CA PRO A 142 4.75 -11.85 3.52
C PRO A 142 5.45 -11.81 2.15
N ASN A 143 4.74 -12.17 1.08
CA ASN A 143 5.30 -12.16 -0.28
C ASN A 143 5.77 -10.76 -0.73
N GLU A 144 5.18 -9.68 -0.21
CA GLU A 144 5.62 -8.30 -0.50
C GLU A 144 7.05 -8.06 0.02
N VAL A 145 7.30 -8.50 1.26
CA VAL A 145 8.62 -8.37 1.89
C VAL A 145 9.64 -9.32 1.27
N GLU A 146 9.26 -10.58 1.04
CA GLU A 146 10.12 -11.61 0.44
C GLU A 146 10.53 -11.24 -0.98
N SER A 147 9.59 -10.77 -1.79
CA SER A 147 9.84 -10.35 -3.17
C SER A 147 10.77 -9.14 -3.25
N LEU A 148 10.65 -8.17 -2.34
CA LEU A 148 11.58 -7.05 -2.26
C LEU A 148 12.98 -7.50 -1.81
N LYS A 149 13.08 -8.37 -0.81
CA LYS A 149 14.38 -8.92 -0.37
C LYS A 149 15.08 -9.66 -1.51
N ALA A 150 14.38 -10.57 -2.19
CA ALA A 150 14.91 -11.33 -3.31
C ALA A 150 15.41 -10.41 -4.44
N PHE A 151 14.63 -9.37 -4.77
CA PHE A 151 15.01 -8.38 -5.77
C PHE A 151 16.32 -7.68 -5.42
N PHE A 152 16.48 -7.23 -4.16
CA PHE A 152 17.71 -6.56 -3.75
C PHE A 152 18.90 -7.49 -3.68
N GLN A 153 18.73 -8.71 -3.17
CA GLN A 153 19.79 -9.72 -3.13
C GLN A 153 20.30 -10.09 -4.54
N GLN A 154 19.42 -10.10 -5.53
CA GLN A 154 19.78 -10.45 -6.90
C GLN A 154 20.50 -9.32 -7.65
N PHE A 155 20.11 -8.07 -7.44
CA PHE A 155 20.54 -6.96 -8.29
C PHE A 155 21.51 -5.99 -7.63
N TYR A 156 21.73 -6.07 -6.32
CA TYR A 156 22.57 -5.13 -5.59
C TYR A 156 23.56 -5.84 -4.67
N PRO A 157 24.82 -5.36 -4.55
CA PRO A 157 25.79 -5.89 -3.59
C PRO A 157 25.28 -5.75 -2.16
N THR A 158 25.46 -6.78 -1.34
CA THR A 158 24.93 -6.85 0.04
C THR A 158 25.50 -5.81 1.00
N ASP A 159 26.67 -5.26 0.69
CA ASP A 159 27.33 -4.19 1.44
C ASP A 159 26.81 -2.79 1.09
N ARG A 160 25.97 -2.67 0.05
CA ARG A 160 25.45 -1.41 -0.45
C ARG A 160 24.07 -1.06 0.07
N TYR A 161 23.36 -1.99 0.66
CA TYR A 161 22.01 -1.76 1.19
C TYR A 161 21.77 -2.46 2.53
N GLU A 162 20.84 -1.90 3.30
CA GLU A 162 20.28 -2.49 4.52
C GLU A 162 18.78 -2.68 4.31
N PHE A 163 18.26 -3.89 4.54
CA PHE A 163 16.84 -4.19 4.45
C PHE A 163 16.28 -4.56 5.83
N MET A 164 15.25 -3.87 6.29
CA MET A 164 14.61 -4.12 7.58
C MET A 164 13.09 -4.14 7.45
N SER A 165 12.45 -5.19 8.00
CA SER A 165 11.01 -5.27 8.18
C SER A 165 10.67 -4.92 9.62
N ILE A 166 9.79 -3.92 9.82
CA ILE A 166 9.48 -3.33 11.13
C ILE A 166 7.99 -3.44 11.38
N ASN A 167 7.62 -4.16 12.44
CA ASN A 167 6.23 -4.23 12.88
C ASN A 167 5.94 -3.16 13.94
N ILE A 168 5.02 -2.24 13.61
CA ILE A 168 4.63 -1.15 14.50
C ILE A 168 3.45 -1.59 15.37
N VAL A 169 3.71 -1.68 16.66
CA VAL A 169 2.71 -2.07 17.66
C VAL A 169 2.35 -0.87 18.52
N ARG A 170 1.05 -0.56 18.59
CA ARG A 170 0.51 0.43 19.54
C ARG A 170 -0.25 -0.31 20.63
N PRO A 171 0.14 -0.14 21.92
CA PRO A 171 -0.61 -0.72 23.04
C PRO A 171 -2.07 -0.27 23.04
N ASN A 172 -2.99 -1.14 23.44
CA ASN A 172 -4.41 -0.85 23.65
C ASN A 172 -5.22 -0.46 22.40
N LEU A 173 -4.78 -0.82 21.19
CA LEU A 173 -5.64 -0.71 20.01
C LEU A 173 -6.74 -1.79 20.04
N PRO A 174 -8.00 -1.44 19.76
CA PRO A 174 -9.07 -2.42 19.59
C PRO A 174 -8.72 -3.39 18.43
N LYS A 175 -8.92 -4.69 18.64
CA LYS A 175 -8.75 -5.72 17.60
C LYS A 175 -10.01 -5.78 16.72
N THR A 176 -10.23 -4.78 15.87
CA THR A 176 -11.50 -4.63 15.15
C THR A 176 -11.47 -5.07 13.69
N ASP A 177 -10.30 -5.28 13.08
CA ASP A 177 -10.21 -5.63 11.66
C ASP A 177 -9.72 -7.07 11.48
N LEU A 178 -10.59 -7.92 10.90
CA LEU A 178 -10.32 -9.33 10.60
C LEU A 178 -9.98 -9.58 9.13
N HIS A 179 -9.86 -8.52 8.30
CA HIS A 179 -9.52 -8.68 6.89
C HIS A 179 -8.14 -9.33 6.73
N ALA A 180 -7.98 -10.22 5.75
CA ALA A 180 -6.73 -10.95 5.50
C ALA A 180 -5.50 -10.04 5.43
N SER A 181 -5.64 -8.85 4.81
CA SER A 181 -4.57 -7.86 4.70
C SER A 181 -4.12 -7.25 6.05
N GLU A 182 -4.89 -7.40 7.12
CA GLU A 182 -4.54 -6.90 8.47
C GLU A 182 -4.00 -8.00 9.39
N THR A 183 -4.13 -9.26 8.97
CA THR A 183 -3.73 -10.43 9.76
C THR A 183 -2.56 -11.21 9.18
N SER A 184 -2.29 -11.10 7.89
CA SER A 184 -1.29 -11.91 7.15
C SER A 184 0.14 -11.74 7.67
N MET A 185 0.48 -10.58 8.26
CA MET A 185 1.81 -10.30 8.81
C MET A 185 1.96 -10.68 10.29
N ARG A 186 0.96 -11.33 10.89
CA ARG A 186 1.09 -11.78 12.29
C ARG A 186 2.03 -12.98 12.36
N GLY A 187 3.16 -12.79 13.03
CA GLY A 187 4.18 -13.85 13.19
C GLY A 187 5.24 -13.89 12.11
N PHE A 188 5.25 -12.91 11.21
CA PHE A 188 6.28 -12.73 10.17
C PHE A 188 7.41 -11.81 10.64
#